data_c41cbc2cbb910c583494622473aeacfe
#
_entry.id   c41cbc2cbb910c583494622473aeacfe
#
_cell.length_a   1.000
_cell.length_b   1.000
_cell.length_c   1.000
_cell.angle_alpha   90.00
_cell.angle_beta   90.00
_cell.angle_gamma   90.00
#
_symmetry.space_group_name_H-M   'P 1'
#
loop_
_entity.id
_entity.type
_entity.pdbx_description
1 polymer ?
#
loop_
_entity_poly.entity_id
_entity_poly.type
_entity_poly.pdbx_seq_one_letter_code
_entity_poly.pdbx_strand_id
1 'polypeptide(L)'
;VTHTIMAAHNITNRKTAEQDLDTSYRNLQKTLEGIVKALSALVEMRDPYTAGHQNRVARIARAIAEELDLSEDAVQGIWVASLIHDIGKIRVPADILSRPGHLSSVEFELIKEHPRTGYEILREIDFPWPVAEIVLQHHERIDGSGYPQGLKGEDILFASRIIGVADVVEAMTYHRPYREALGKDAALDEIRQNKGILYDPLVVETCVKVFMEKGLTLD
;
A
#
# COMPACT_ATOMS: atom_id res chain seq x y z
N VAL A 1 -37.37 -43.40 7.47
CA VAL A 1 -35.95 -43.76 7.39
C VAL A 1 -35.33 -43.20 6.10
N THR A 2 -35.94 -43.40 4.92
CA THR A 2 -35.37 -42.98 3.62
C THR A 2 -35.26 -41.46 3.48
N HIS A 3 -36.23 -40.69 3.92
CA HIS A 3 -36.22 -39.22 3.90
C HIS A 3 -35.14 -38.61 4.82
N THR A 4 -34.88 -39.21 5.96
CA THR A 4 -33.85 -38.76 6.92
C THR A 4 -32.46 -38.99 6.38
N ILE A 5 -32.23 -40.10 5.69
CA ILE A 5 -30.95 -40.44 5.05
C ILE A 5 -30.64 -39.49 3.88
N MET A 6 -31.64 -39.16 3.03
CA MET A 6 -31.49 -38.21 1.94
C MET A 6 -31.22 -36.79 2.46
N ALA A 7 -31.87 -36.35 3.52
CA ALA A 7 -31.62 -35.05 4.14
C ALA A 7 -30.21 -34.98 4.73
N ALA A 8 -29.76 -36.01 5.42
CA ALA A 8 -28.39 -36.09 5.96
C ALA A 8 -27.33 -36.06 4.86
N HIS A 9 -27.53 -36.79 3.76
CA HIS A 9 -26.63 -36.78 2.60
C HIS A 9 -26.55 -35.40 1.92
N ASN A 10 -27.68 -34.70 1.74
CA ASN A 10 -27.70 -33.34 1.21
C ASN A 10 -26.96 -32.35 2.11
N ILE A 11 -27.10 -32.44 3.42
CA ILE A 11 -26.39 -31.57 4.38
C ILE A 11 -24.87 -31.83 4.33
N THR A 12 -24.47 -33.09 4.24
CA THR A 12 -23.06 -33.46 4.13
C THR A 12 -22.46 -32.91 2.83
N ASN A 13 -23.11 -33.14 1.69
CA ASN A 13 -22.62 -32.63 0.39
C ASN A 13 -22.54 -31.09 0.37
N ARG A 14 -23.51 -30.40 0.99
CA ARG A 14 -23.47 -28.94 1.11
C ARG A 14 -22.29 -28.46 1.96
N LYS A 15 -22.04 -29.08 3.12
CA LYS A 15 -20.89 -28.75 3.96
C LYS A 15 -19.56 -28.98 3.26
N THR A 16 -19.44 -30.09 2.52
CA THR A 16 -18.24 -30.38 1.75
C THR A 16 -18.02 -29.31 0.67
N ALA A 17 -19.07 -28.94 -0.08
CA ALA A 17 -18.99 -27.90 -1.10
C ALA A 17 -18.65 -26.53 -0.51
N GLU A 18 -19.18 -26.18 0.67
CA GLU A 18 -18.82 -24.94 1.40
C GLU A 18 -17.35 -24.96 1.84
N GLN A 19 -16.85 -26.09 2.32
CA GLN A 19 -15.42 -26.25 2.71
C GLN A 19 -14.48 -26.20 1.51
N ASP A 20 -14.85 -26.82 0.40
CA ASP A 20 -14.07 -26.80 -0.85
C ASP A 20 -14.02 -25.38 -1.43
N LEU A 21 -15.14 -24.64 -1.37
CA LEU A 21 -15.20 -23.25 -1.79
C LEU A 21 -14.30 -22.35 -0.92
N ASP A 22 -14.37 -22.49 0.40
CA ASP A 22 -13.53 -21.73 1.34
C ASP A 22 -12.04 -22.02 1.11
N THR A 23 -11.70 -23.30 0.90
CA THR A 23 -10.33 -23.72 0.60
C THR A 23 -9.85 -23.14 -0.73
N SER A 24 -10.68 -23.19 -1.77
CA SER A 24 -10.36 -22.63 -3.09
C SER A 24 -10.19 -21.11 -3.03
N TYR A 25 -11.06 -20.42 -2.28
CA TYR A 25 -10.97 -18.98 -2.07
C TYR A 25 -9.65 -18.58 -1.37
N ARG A 26 -9.30 -19.27 -0.28
CA ARG A 26 -8.03 -19.05 0.44
C ARG A 26 -6.80 -19.30 -0.45
N ASN A 27 -6.86 -20.35 -1.27
CA ASN A 27 -5.76 -20.64 -2.21
C ASN A 27 -5.62 -19.56 -3.27
N LEU A 28 -6.75 -19.03 -3.79
CA LEU A 28 -6.75 -17.93 -4.75
C LEU A 28 -6.16 -16.64 -4.15
N GLN A 29 -6.56 -16.30 -2.92
CA GLN A 29 -6.00 -15.16 -2.19
C GLN A 29 -4.48 -15.30 -2.02
N LYS A 30 -3.98 -16.44 -1.57
CA LYS A 30 -2.54 -16.70 -1.43
C LYS A 30 -1.80 -16.59 -2.76
N THR A 31 -2.42 -17.06 -3.85
CA THR A 31 -1.83 -16.96 -5.18
C THR A 31 -1.74 -15.51 -5.62
N LEU A 32 -2.81 -14.73 -5.43
CA LEU A 32 -2.82 -13.29 -5.72
C LEU A 32 -1.73 -12.56 -4.92
N GLU A 33 -1.65 -12.80 -3.61
CA GLU A 33 -0.60 -12.21 -2.79
C GLU A 33 0.81 -12.58 -3.28
N GLY A 34 1.01 -13.83 -3.69
CA GLY A 34 2.27 -14.30 -4.25
C GLY A 34 2.65 -13.57 -5.53
N ILE A 35 1.69 -13.38 -6.44
CA ILE A 35 1.88 -12.63 -7.68
C ILE A 35 2.21 -11.16 -7.39
N VAL A 36 1.44 -10.52 -6.51
CA VAL A 36 1.65 -9.12 -6.11
C VAL A 36 3.04 -8.93 -5.51
N LYS A 37 3.48 -9.84 -4.61
CA LYS A 37 4.83 -9.81 -4.04
C LYS A 37 5.93 -10.01 -5.10
N ALA A 38 5.70 -10.88 -6.07
CA ALA A 38 6.65 -11.08 -7.17
C ALA A 38 6.77 -9.83 -8.06
N LEU A 39 5.66 -9.16 -8.36
CA LEU A 39 5.65 -7.90 -9.09
C LEU A 39 6.37 -6.78 -8.31
N SER A 40 6.11 -6.67 -7.01
CA SER A 40 6.82 -5.76 -6.10
C SER A 40 8.34 -6.00 -6.15
N ALA A 41 8.77 -7.25 -6.01
CA ALA A 41 10.18 -7.61 -6.07
C ALA A 41 10.84 -7.26 -7.41
N LEU A 42 10.12 -7.38 -8.54
CA LEU A 42 10.62 -6.97 -9.86
C LEU A 42 10.89 -5.46 -9.94
N VAL A 43 10.04 -4.64 -9.31
CA VAL A 43 10.25 -3.19 -9.24
C VAL A 43 11.43 -2.86 -8.33
N GLU A 44 11.52 -3.50 -7.16
CA GLU A 44 12.63 -3.34 -6.22
C GLU A 44 13.99 -3.75 -6.83
N MET A 45 14.03 -4.74 -7.73
CA MET A 45 15.27 -5.11 -8.44
C MET A 45 15.80 -3.98 -9.34
N ARG A 46 14.94 -3.06 -9.79
CA ARG A 46 15.35 -1.89 -10.60
C ARG A 46 15.71 -0.67 -9.75
N ASP A 47 15.20 -0.61 -8.54
CA ASP A 47 15.53 0.41 -7.54
C ASP A 47 16.16 -0.30 -6.33
N PRO A 48 17.46 -0.60 -6.36
CA PRO A 48 18.14 -1.40 -5.34
C PRO A 48 18.08 -0.79 -3.93
N TYR A 49 17.57 0.41 -3.83
CA TYR A 49 17.45 1.15 -2.58
C TYR A 49 16.07 1.02 -1.91
N THR A 50 15.15 0.36 -2.59
CA THR A 50 13.81 0.07 -2.07
C THR A 50 13.62 -1.38 -1.62
N ALA A 51 14.72 -2.14 -1.44
CA ALA A 51 14.62 -3.52 -0.98
C ALA A 51 13.81 -3.61 0.34
N GLY A 52 12.66 -4.31 0.29
CA GLY A 52 11.73 -4.45 1.39
C GLY A 52 10.88 -3.21 1.72
N HIS A 53 11.05 -2.09 1.03
CA HIS A 53 10.26 -0.88 1.20
C HIS A 53 8.77 -1.14 1.07
N GLN A 54 8.36 -1.76 -0.04
CA GLN A 54 6.95 -2.06 -0.31
C GLN A 54 6.30 -2.87 0.82
N ASN A 55 7.01 -3.87 1.33
CA ASN A 55 6.54 -4.68 2.44
C ASN A 55 6.42 -3.89 3.75
N ARG A 56 7.38 -2.99 4.03
CA ARG A 56 7.33 -2.16 5.24
C ARG A 56 6.22 -1.12 5.16
N VAL A 57 6.04 -0.45 4.01
CA VAL A 57 4.90 0.44 3.76
C VAL A 57 3.58 -0.30 3.93
N ALA A 58 3.44 -1.50 3.35
CA ALA A 58 2.23 -2.31 3.48
C ALA A 58 1.95 -2.70 4.94
N ARG A 59 2.98 -3.05 5.74
CA ARG A 59 2.82 -3.34 7.17
C ARG A 59 2.34 -2.13 7.96
N ILE A 60 2.88 -0.93 7.69
CA ILE A 60 2.44 0.31 8.34
C ILE A 60 0.99 0.63 7.96
N ALA A 61 0.69 0.63 6.65
CA ALA A 61 -0.64 0.93 6.13
C ALA A 61 -1.71 -0.02 6.67
N ARG A 62 -1.40 -1.32 6.73
CA ARG A 62 -2.25 -2.34 7.32
C ARG A 62 -2.50 -2.07 8.82
N ALA A 63 -1.45 -1.80 9.59
CA ALA A 63 -1.58 -1.54 11.01
C ALA A 63 -2.42 -0.27 11.30
N ILE A 64 -2.30 0.76 10.44
CA ILE A 64 -3.17 1.96 10.51
C ILE A 64 -4.62 1.57 10.20
N ALA A 65 -4.85 0.79 9.13
CA ALA A 65 -6.20 0.40 8.71
C ALA A 65 -6.90 -0.49 9.75
N GLU A 66 -6.18 -1.43 10.36
CA GLU A 66 -6.68 -2.28 11.45
C GLU A 66 -7.01 -1.45 12.71
N GLU A 67 -6.16 -0.46 13.05
CA GLU A 67 -6.39 0.42 14.20
C GLU A 67 -7.57 1.37 14.00
N LEU A 68 -7.89 1.70 12.74
CA LEU A 68 -9.07 2.47 12.34
C LEU A 68 -10.35 1.62 12.29
N ASP A 69 -10.27 0.35 12.66
CA ASP A 69 -11.39 -0.61 12.64
C ASP A 69 -12.05 -0.73 11.26
N LEU A 70 -11.24 -0.64 10.19
CA LEU A 70 -11.72 -0.86 8.84
C LEU A 70 -12.06 -2.34 8.63
N SER A 71 -13.00 -2.63 7.72
CA SER A 71 -13.36 -4.01 7.39
C SER A 71 -12.14 -4.81 6.89
N GLU A 72 -12.13 -6.12 7.15
CA GLU A 72 -11.05 -7.02 6.70
C GLU A 72 -10.82 -6.91 5.18
N ASP A 73 -11.90 -6.74 4.41
CA ASP A 73 -11.85 -6.54 2.96
C ASP A 73 -11.13 -5.21 2.59
N ALA A 74 -11.45 -4.10 3.26
CA ALA A 74 -10.78 -2.82 3.05
C ALA A 74 -9.29 -2.88 3.43
N VAL A 75 -8.96 -3.54 4.56
CA VAL A 75 -7.56 -3.78 4.99
C VAL A 75 -6.79 -4.56 3.93
N GLN A 76 -7.42 -5.58 3.33
CA GLN A 76 -6.80 -6.37 2.27
C GLN A 76 -6.54 -5.54 1.00
N GLY A 77 -7.49 -4.69 0.60
CA GLY A 77 -7.31 -3.77 -0.52
C GLY A 77 -6.15 -2.79 -0.31
N ILE A 78 -6.05 -2.20 0.88
CA ILE A 78 -4.95 -1.30 1.27
C ILE A 78 -3.62 -2.05 1.24
N TRP A 79 -3.58 -3.27 1.77
CA TRP A 79 -2.39 -4.13 1.76
C TRP A 79 -1.89 -4.40 0.34
N VAL A 80 -2.78 -4.84 -0.56
CA VAL A 80 -2.44 -5.13 -1.97
C VAL A 80 -1.93 -3.87 -2.67
N ALA A 81 -2.66 -2.75 -2.55
CA ALA A 81 -2.26 -1.49 -3.17
C ALA A 81 -0.90 -1.00 -2.66
N SER A 82 -0.64 -1.13 -1.35
CA SER A 82 0.65 -0.75 -0.75
C SER A 82 1.83 -1.56 -1.29
N LEU A 83 1.64 -2.87 -1.55
CA LEU A 83 2.70 -3.72 -2.08
C LEU A 83 3.13 -3.33 -3.51
N ILE A 84 2.25 -2.69 -4.27
CA ILE A 84 2.50 -2.36 -5.68
C ILE A 84 2.35 -0.87 -6.00
N HIS A 85 2.29 0.01 -4.98
CA HIS A 85 2.08 1.44 -5.19
C HIS A 85 3.11 2.07 -6.13
N ASP A 86 4.31 1.56 -6.12
CA ASP A 86 5.46 2.02 -6.89
C ASP A 86 5.65 1.28 -8.24
N ILE A 87 4.72 0.42 -8.67
CA ILE A 87 4.90 -0.42 -9.87
C ILE A 87 5.23 0.40 -11.12
N GLY A 88 4.74 1.63 -11.19
CA GLY A 88 5.00 2.52 -12.32
C GLY A 88 6.45 2.99 -12.44
N LYS A 89 7.29 2.83 -11.42
CA LYS A 89 8.73 3.08 -11.48
C LYS A 89 9.44 2.21 -12.53
N ILE A 90 8.78 1.15 -13.01
CA ILE A 90 9.28 0.32 -14.11
C ILE A 90 9.63 1.14 -15.37
N ARG A 91 8.96 2.26 -15.62
CA ARG A 91 9.24 3.17 -16.76
C ARG A 91 10.34 4.18 -16.50
N VAL A 92 10.72 4.39 -15.24
CA VAL A 92 11.81 5.32 -14.91
C VAL A 92 13.14 4.67 -15.26
N PRO A 93 14.07 5.38 -15.93
CA PRO A 93 15.41 4.87 -16.21
C PRO A 93 16.13 4.50 -14.91
N ALA A 94 16.77 3.33 -14.89
CA ALA A 94 17.47 2.84 -13.69
C ALA A 94 18.57 3.80 -13.22
N ASP A 95 19.26 4.47 -14.15
CA ASP A 95 20.29 5.47 -13.84
C ASP A 95 19.76 6.67 -13.06
N ILE A 96 18.47 7.00 -13.20
CA ILE A 96 17.82 8.05 -12.41
C ILE A 96 17.46 7.52 -11.02
N LEU A 97 16.89 6.31 -10.93
CA LEU A 97 16.50 5.69 -9.67
C LEU A 97 17.71 5.40 -8.76
N SER A 98 18.85 5.00 -9.37
CA SER A 98 20.06 4.62 -8.64
C SER A 98 21.07 5.76 -8.46
N ARG A 99 20.78 6.97 -8.93
CA ARG A 99 21.72 8.10 -8.87
C ARG A 99 21.94 8.57 -7.43
N PRO A 100 23.19 8.63 -6.97
CA PRO A 100 23.50 9.26 -5.70
C PRO A 100 23.41 10.79 -5.81
N GLY A 101 22.85 11.44 -4.78
CA GLY A 101 22.77 12.91 -4.69
C GLY A 101 21.41 13.48 -5.16
N HIS A 102 21.40 14.80 -5.43
CA HIS A 102 20.15 15.49 -5.79
C HIS A 102 19.77 15.25 -7.25
N LEU A 103 18.49 14.96 -7.46
CA LEU A 103 17.90 14.89 -8.79
C LEU A 103 17.70 16.31 -9.35
N SER A 104 17.90 16.48 -10.65
CA SER A 104 17.45 17.69 -11.35
C SER A 104 15.91 17.77 -11.37
N SER A 105 15.37 18.97 -11.61
CA SER A 105 13.93 19.16 -11.73
C SER A 105 13.30 18.28 -12.81
N VAL A 106 13.99 18.11 -13.93
CA VAL A 106 13.53 17.25 -15.05
C VAL A 106 13.49 15.78 -14.64
N GLU A 107 14.50 15.29 -13.95
CA GLU A 107 14.53 13.90 -13.45
C GLU A 107 13.45 13.66 -12.39
N PHE A 108 13.22 14.64 -11.53
CA PHE A 108 12.16 14.54 -10.53
C PHE A 108 10.77 14.52 -11.18
N GLU A 109 10.52 15.32 -12.23
CA GLU A 109 9.27 15.24 -13.00
C GLU A 109 9.08 13.88 -13.67
N LEU A 110 10.14 13.23 -14.16
CA LEU A 110 10.06 11.86 -14.69
C LEU A 110 9.65 10.84 -13.62
N ILE A 111 10.15 11.01 -12.39
CA ILE A 111 9.75 10.15 -11.28
C ILE A 111 8.29 10.38 -10.92
N LYS A 112 7.81 11.62 -10.93
CA LYS A 112 6.39 11.94 -10.62
C LYS A 112 5.38 11.31 -11.57
N GLU A 113 5.80 10.80 -12.71
CA GLU A 113 4.93 10.07 -13.63
C GLU A 113 4.62 8.63 -13.17
N HIS A 114 5.34 8.08 -12.16
CA HIS A 114 5.13 6.69 -11.79
C HIS A 114 3.72 6.37 -11.25
N PRO A 115 3.00 7.25 -10.51
CA PRO A 115 1.64 6.93 -10.09
C PRO A 115 0.69 6.79 -11.28
N ARG A 116 0.83 7.65 -12.31
CA ARG A 116 0.06 7.56 -13.54
C ARG A 116 0.40 6.30 -14.33
N THR A 117 1.69 5.99 -14.46
CA THR A 117 2.14 4.75 -15.11
C THR A 117 1.63 3.52 -14.36
N GLY A 118 1.66 3.53 -13.02
CA GLY A 118 1.12 2.48 -12.19
C GLY A 118 -0.38 2.28 -12.42
N TYR A 119 -1.14 3.36 -12.47
CA TYR A 119 -2.56 3.35 -12.81
C TYR A 119 -2.81 2.69 -14.17
N GLU A 120 -2.07 3.10 -15.22
CA GLU A 120 -2.21 2.54 -16.57
C GLU A 120 -1.95 1.04 -16.63
N ILE A 121 -1.02 0.54 -15.82
CA ILE A 121 -0.71 -0.89 -15.71
C ILE A 121 -1.82 -1.66 -14.99
N LEU A 122 -2.34 -1.09 -13.90
CA LEU A 122 -3.21 -1.80 -12.96
C LEU A 122 -4.69 -1.72 -13.33
N ARG A 123 -5.15 -0.70 -14.05
CA ARG A 123 -6.55 -0.51 -14.40
C ARG A 123 -7.14 -1.61 -15.31
N GLU A 124 -6.30 -2.36 -15.98
CA GLU A 124 -6.71 -3.49 -16.85
C GLU A 124 -6.91 -4.79 -16.04
N ILE A 125 -6.65 -4.77 -14.72
CA ILE A 125 -6.82 -5.91 -13.83
C ILE A 125 -8.08 -5.70 -13.00
N ASP A 126 -9.02 -6.65 -13.06
CA ASP A 126 -10.25 -6.64 -12.27
C ASP A 126 -9.95 -6.97 -10.80
N PHE A 127 -9.38 -6.02 -10.08
CA PHE A 127 -9.26 -6.13 -8.63
C PHE A 127 -10.62 -5.92 -7.95
N PRO A 128 -10.92 -6.60 -6.85
CA PRO A 128 -12.13 -6.33 -6.07
C PRO A 128 -12.11 -4.95 -5.36
N TRP A 129 -10.97 -4.28 -5.36
CA TRP A 129 -10.72 -2.96 -4.76
C TRP A 129 -10.22 -1.98 -5.83
N PRO A 130 -10.37 -0.66 -5.63
CA PRO A 130 -9.90 0.34 -6.58
C PRO A 130 -8.37 0.54 -6.50
N VAL A 131 -7.62 -0.55 -6.72
CA VAL A 131 -6.15 -0.57 -6.55
C VAL A 131 -5.47 0.42 -7.48
N ALA A 132 -5.92 0.52 -8.72
CA ALA A 132 -5.34 1.44 -9.69
C ALA A 132 -5.49 2.90 -9.24
N GLU A 133 -6.67 3.29 -8.80
CA GLU A 133 -6.98 4.64 -8.29
C GLU A 133 -6.19 4.95 -7.02
N ILE A 134 -6.08 3.98 -6.11
CA ILE A 134 -5.27 4.11 -4.88
C ILE A 134 -3.82 4.38 -5.25
N VAL A 135 -3.26 3.62 -6.19
CA VAL A 135 -1.88 3.81 -6.68
C VAL A 135 -1.71 5.16 -7.37
N LEU A 136 -2.70 5.61 -8.15
CA LEU A 136 -2.65 6.92 -8.79
C LEU A 136 -2.52 8.07 -7.77
N GLN A 137 -3.15 7.92 -6.60
CA GLN A 137 -3.35 9.01 -5.64
C GLN A 137 -2.40 8.97 -4.42
N HIS A 138 -1.51 7.99 -4.29
CA HIS A 138 -0.72 7.83 -3.06
C HIS A 138 0.26 8.98 -2.75
N HIS A 139 0.57 9.81 -3.75
CA HIS A 139 1.36 11.03 -3.58
C HIS A 139 0.53 12.31 -3.54
N GLU A 140 -0.80 12.21 -3.55
CA GLU A 140 -1.64 13.38 -3.31
C GLU A 140 -1.50 13.87 -1.87
N ARG A 141 -1.73 15.16 -1.68
CA ARG A 141 -1.69 15.85 -0.38
C ARG A 141 -3.01 16.58 -0.16
N ILE A 142 -3.53 16.56 1.06
CA ILE A 142 -4.89 17.08 1.34
C ILE A 142 -5.05 18.57 1.04
N ASP A 143 -3.95 19.33 0.96
CA ASP A 143 -3.94 20.75 0.53
C ASP A 143 -3.94 20.93 -1.00
N GLY A 144 -3.74 19.85 -1.77
CA GLY A 144 -3.65 19.86 -3.23
C GLY A 144 -2.26 20.12 -3.78
N SER A 145 -1.24 20.15 -2.94
CA SER A 145 0.16 20.29 -3.37
C SER A 145 0.77 18.99 -3.89
N GLY A 146 0.04 17.88 -3.78
CA GLY A 146 0.45 16.56 -4.25
C GLY A 146 0.38 16.40 -5.77
N TYR A 147 0.61 15.19 -6.22
CA TYR A 147 0.60 14.82 -7.64
C TYR A 147 0.04 13.41 -7.83
N PRO A 148 -0.43 13.02 -9.04
CA PRO A 148 -0.34 13.74 -10.32
C PRO A 148 -1.56 14.62 -10.64
N GLN A 149 -2.61 14.65 -9.80
CA GLN A 149 -3.89 15.31 -10.11
C GLN A 149 -4.10 16.59 -9.29
N GLY A 150 -3.40 16.78 -8.18
CA GLY A 150 -3.58 17.90 -7.25
C GLY A 150 -4.92 17.84 -6.52
N LEU A 151 -5.39 16.63 -6.18
CA LEU A 151 -6.64 16.42 -5.46
C LEU A 151 -6.56 16.99 -4.05
N LYS A 152 -7.72 17.35 -3.47
CA LYS A 152 -7.80 17.96 -2.13
C LYS A 152 -8.72 17.20 -1.20
N GLY A 153 -8.35 17.16 0.06
CA GLY A 153 -9.19 16.65 1.14
C GLY A 153 -9.82 15.30 0.84
N GLU A 154 -11.15 15.27 0.81
CA GLU A 154 -11.93 14.03 0.61
C GLU A 154 -11.98 13.54 -0.84
N ASP A 155 -11.54 14.34 -1.82
CA ASP A 155 -11.40 13.88 -3.20
C ASP A 155 -10.29 12.82 -3.34
N ILE A 156 -9.38 12.74 -2.36
CA ILE A 156 -8.35 11.71 -2.27
C ILE A 156 -8.96 10.48 -1.57
N LEU A 157 -8.84 9.32 -2.19
CA LEU A 157 -9.29 8.06 -1.59
C LEU A 157 -8.66 7.86 -0.20
N PHE A 158 -9.47 7.43 0.76
CA PHE A 158 -8.99 7.25 2.13
C PHE A 158 -7.81 6.27 2.22
N ALA A 159 -7.86 5.19 1.43
CA ALA A 159 -6.76 4.24 1.30
C ALA A 159 -5.46 4.91 0.80
N SER A 160 -5.54 5.84 -0.15
CA SER A 160 -4.38 6.59 -0.65
C SER A 160 -3.80 7.53 0.40
N ARG A 161 -4.66 8.15 1.24
CA ARG A 161 -4.21 8.97 2.39
C ARG A 161 -3.45 8.12 3.41
N ILE A 162 -3.91 6.88 3.67
CA ILE A 162 -3.23 5.92 4.56
C ILE A 162 -1.86 5.54 3.97
N ILE A 163 -1.81 5.15 2.70
CA ILE A 163 -0.56 4.74 2.04
C ILE A 163 0.42 5.92 1.98
N GLY A 164 -0.06 7.13 1.67
CA GLY A 164 0.78 8.33 1.60
C GLY A 164 1.47 8.68 2.92
N VAL A 165 0.82 8.45 4.07
CA VAL A 165 1.44 8.60 5.40
C VAL A 165 2.40 7.46 5.67
N ALA A 166 2.02 6.22 5.36
CA ALA A 166 2.86 5.03 5.57
C ALA A 166 4.17 5.11 4.78
N ASP A 167 4.09 5.55 3.50
CA ASP A 167 5.24 5.73 2.62
C ASP A 167 6.21 6.77 3.16
N VAL A 168 5.72 7.93 3.59
CA VAL A 168 6.56 8.99 4.17
C VAL A 168 7.26 8.51 5.43
N VAL A 169 6.55 7.85 6.34
CA VAL A 169 7.14 7.33 7.58
C VAL A 169 8.20 6.29 7.30
N GLU A 170 7.95 5.35 6.40
CA GLU A 170 8.93 4.36 5.98
C GLU A 170 10.15 5.04 5.35
N ALA A 171 9.93 5.90 4.37
CA ALA A 171 10.99 6.58 3.64
C ALA A 171 11.91 7.42 4.53
N MET A 172 11.42 7.97 5.64
CA MET A 172 12.22 8.72 6.60
C MET A 172 12.90 7.84 7.63
N THR A 173 12.32 6.69 7.94
CA THR A 173 12.84 5.79 8.98
C THR A 173 14.02 4.98 8.49
N TYR A 174 14.07 4.64 7.19
CA TYR A 174 15.09 3.76 6.63
C TYR A 174 16.16 4.50 5.82
N HIS A 175 17.33 3.89 5.77
CA HIS A 175 18.46 4.37 4.97
C HIS A 175 18.11 4.37 3.48
N ARG A 176 18.42 5.49 2.81
CA ARG A 176 18.51 5.59 1.36
C ARG A 176 19.90 6.05 0.96
N PRO A 177 20.47 5.68 -0.20
CA PRO A 177 21.90 5.91 -0.54
C PRO A 177 22.31 7.37 -0.56
N TYR A 178 21.34 8.25 -0.77
CA TYR A 178 21.55 9.70 -0.82
C TYR A 178 21.10 10.41 0.47
N ARG A 179 20.62 9.65 1.46
CA ARG A 179 20.18 10.20 2.74
C ARG A 179 20.28 9.14 3.84
N GLU A 180 20.99 9.45 4.90
CA GLU A 180 20.93 8.67 6.14
C GLU A 180 19.50 8.60 6.68
N ALA A 181 19.16 7.50 7.34
CA ALA A 181 17.91 7.38 8.06
C ALA A 181 17.79 8.54 9.06
N LEU A 182 16.71 9.28 8.99
CA LEU A 182 16.40 10.31 9.99
C LEU A 182 15.90 9.69 11.29
N GLY A 183 15.46 8.44 11.23
CA GLY A 183 14.94 7.68 12.34
C GLY A 183 13.43 7.87 12.53
N LYS A 184 12.88 6.97 13.32
CA LYS A 184 11.44 6.89 13.61
C LYS A 184 10.89 8.20 14.18
N ASP A 185 11.58 8.79 15.14
CA ASP A 185 11.06 9.97 15.83
C ASP A 185 10.94 11.17 14.89
N ALA A 186 11.95 11.40 14.04
CA ALA A 186 11.89 12.44 13.03
C ALA A 186 10.78 12.20 11.99
N ALA A 187 10.52 10.94 11.61
CA ALA A 187 9.42 10.60 10.71
C ALA A 187 8.05 10.88 11.34
N LEU A 188 7.87 10.54 12.61
CA LEU A 188 6.64 10.82 13.32
C LEU A 188 6.44 12.33 13.55
N ASP A 189 7.50 13.07 13.79
CA ASP A 189 7.44 14.53 13.96
C ASP A 189 7.07 15.21 12.64
N GLU A 190 7.60 14.76 11.50
CA GLU A 190 7.23 15.26 10.17
C GLU A 190 5.72 15.15 9.93
N ILE A 191 5.14 13.96 10.14
CA ILE A 191 3.71 13.77 9.91
C ILE A 191 2.84 14.54 10.92
N ARG A 192 3.32 14.74 12.17
CA ARG A 192 2.62 15.55 13.18
C ARG A 192 2.61 17.02 12.83
N GLN A 193 3.74 17.58 12.39
CA GLN A 193 3.87 19.01 12.04
C GLN A 193 3.00 19.35 10.82
N ASN A 194 2.83 18.41 9.90
CA ASN A 194 2.05 18.58 8.67
C ASN A 194 0.63 17.99 8.76
N LYS A 195 0.19 17.59 9.97
CA LYS A 195 -1.17 17.11 10.23
C LYS A 195 -2.22 18.18 9.90
N GLY A 196 -3.20 17.84 9.07
CA GLY A 196 -4.24 18.77 8.61
C GLY A 196 -3.78 19.75 7.54
N ILE A 197 -2.51 19.70 7.13
CA ILE A 197 -1.94 20.49 6.02
C ILE A 197 -1.67 19.55 4.84
N LEU A 198 -0.71 18.67 4.97
CA LEU A 198 -0.34 17.68 3.94
C LEU A 198 -1.02 16.32 4.14
N TYR A 199 -1.25 15.94 5.39
CA TYR A 199 -1.70 14.61 5.78
C TYR A 199 -3.02 14.65 6.53
N ASP A 200 -3.84 13.62 6.29
CA ASP A 200 -5.12 13.44 6.97
C ASP A 200 -4.92 13.35 8.50
N PRO A 201 -5.62 14.18 9.29
CA PRO A 201 -5.44 14.21 10.74
C PRO A 201 -5.69 12.87 11.42
N LEU A 202 -6.73 12.15 11.01
CA LEU A 202 -7.11 10.87 11.58
C LEU A 202 -6.05 9.80 11.28
N VAL A 203 -5.54 9.78 10.05
CA VAL A 203 -4.49 8.84 9.63
C VAL A 203 -3.20 9.11 10.39
N VAL A 204 -2.81 10.38 10.56
CA VAL A 204 -1.61 10.76 11.33
C VAL A 204 -1.73 10.34 12.79
N GLU A 205 -2.85 10.65 13.45
CA GLU A 205 -3.06 10.28 14.86
C GLU A 205 -2.99 8.77 15.06
N THR A 206 -3.62 8.03 14.15
CA THR A 206 -3.60 6.56 14.18
C THR A 206 -2.22 6.00 13.93
N CYS A 207 -1.48 6.53 12.95
CA CYS A 207 -0.10 6.12 12.69
C CYS A 207 0.79 6.31 13.92
N VAL A 208 0.72 7.47 14.56
CA VAL A 208 1.47 7.76 15.79
C VAL A 208 1.10 6.77 16.90
N LYS A 209 -0.18 6.51 17.09
CA LYS A 209 -0.68 5.54 18.10
C LYS A 209 -0.11 4.14 17.85
N VAL A 210 -0.13 3.67 16.61
CA VAL A 210 0.39 2.35 16.23
C VAL A 210 1.88 2.22 16.58
N PHE A 211 2.68 3.25 16.33
CA PHE A 211 4.11 3.21 16.62
C PHE A 211 4.43 3.39 18.12
N MET A 212 3.72 4.27 18.81
CA MET A 212 4.06 4.67 20.18
C MET A 212 3.41 3.78 21.24
N GLU A 213 2.18 3.31 21.00
CA GLU A 213 1.42 2.56 21.99
C GLU A 213 1.40 1.07 21.71
N LYS A 214 1.33 0.67 20.42
CA LYS A 214 1.29 -0.74 20.04
C LYS A 214 2.67 -1.32 19.69
N GLY A 215 3.71 -0.47 19.69
CA GLY A 215 5.09 -0.93 19.53
C GLY A 215 5.38 -1.52 18.15
N LEU A 216 4.76 -1.02 17.07
CA LEU A 216 5.05 -1.49 15.73
C LEU A 216 6.55 -1.33 15.44
N THR A 217 7.20 -2.46 15.12
CA THR A 217 8.57 -2.52 14.61
C THR A 217 8.54 -2.95 13.17
N LEU A 218 9.48 -2.45 12.38
CA LEU A 218 9.54 -2.69 10.94
C LEU A 218 10.70 -3.63 10.56
N ASP A 219 11.34 -4.22 11.56
CA ASP A 219 12.44 -5.19 11.39
C ASP A 219 11.95 -6.49 10.76
#